data_af143973d05d5a685b7f25d989f72baa
#
_entry.id   af143973d05d5a685b7f25d989f72baa
#
_cell.length_a   1.000
_cell.length_b   1.000
_cell.length_c   1.000
_cell.angle_alpha   90.00
_cell.angle_beta   90.00
_cell.angle_gamma   90.00
#
_symmetry.space_group_name_H-M   'P 1'
#
loop_
_entity.id
_entity.type
_entity.pdbx_description
1 polymer ?
#
loop_
_entity_poly.entity_id
_entity_poly.type
_entity_poly.pdbx_seq_one_letter_code
_entity_poly.pdbx_strand_id
1 'polypeptide(L)'
;MTREEVFERVRDYLATELAVDAGEIGDGTRFKDDLNADSLHLVELLVELEDSYGIRIPDDEAAKMETVGAVVDFVAAHVPEKAS
;
A
#
# COMPACT_ATOMS: atom_id res chain seq x y z
N MET A 1 -10.59 0.65 11.60
CA MET A 1 -10.17 -0.01 10.36
C MET A 1 -9.13 -1.05 10.65
N THR A 2 -9.28 -2.23 10.10
CA THR A 2 -8.36 -3.32 10.40
C THR A 2 -7.25 -3.38 9.37
N ARG A 3 -6.16 -4.05 9.72
CA ARG A 3 -5.06 -4.24 8.80
C ARG A 3 -5.52 -4.98 7.55
N GLU A 4 -6.45 -5.90 7.70
CA GLU A 4 -6.96 -6.64 6.58
C GLU A 4 -7.70 -5.76 5.59
N GLU A 5 -8.46 -4.80 6.08
CA GLU A 5 -9.16 -3.87 5.21
C GLU A 5 -8.16 -2.99 4.44
N VAL A 6 -7.09 -2.57 5.11
CA VAL A 6 -6.04 -1.79 4.46
C VAL A 6 -5.36 -2.63 3.39
N PHE A 7 -5.05 -3.88 3.71
CA PHE A 7 -4.42 -4.78 2.76
C PHE A 7 -5.29 -4.94 1.50
N GLU A 8 -6.59 -5.13 1.69
CA GLU A 8 -7.48 -5.31 0.54
C GLU A 8 -7.50 -4.08 -0.35
N ARG A 9 -7.50 -2.90 0.24
CA ARG A 9 -7.50 -1.69 -0.55
C ARG A 9 -6.20 -1.53 -1.34
N VAL A 10 -5.06 -1.81 -0.70
CA VAL A 10 -3.77 -1.72 -1.36
C VAL A 10 -3.69 -2.75 -2.48
N ARG A 11 -4.10 -3.98 -2.19
CA ARG A 11 -4.08 -5.05 -3.17
C ARG A 11 -4.93 -4.72 -4.39
N ASP A 12 -6.16 -4.24 -4.15
CA ASP A 12 -7.07 -3.96 -5.25
C ASP A 12 -6.58 -2.79 -6.10
N TYR A 13 -5.98 -1.79 -5.46
CA TYR A 13 -5.41 -0.67 -6.21
C TYR A 13 -4.29 -1.17 -7.12
N LEU A 14 -3.38 -1.97 -6.58
CA LEU A 14 -2.26 -2.46 -7.35
C LEU A 14 -2.71 -3.39 -8.47
N ALA A 15 -3.70 -4.23 -8.20
CA ALA A 15 -4.19 -5.15 -9.21
C ALA A 15 -4.75 -4.37 -10.39
N THR A 16 -5.47 -3.30 -10.13
CA THR A 16 -6.05 -2.48 -11.19
C THR A 16 -4.98 -1.69 -11.93
N GLU A 17 -4.09 -1.02 -11.19
CA GLU A 17 -3.09 -0.17 -11.83
C GLU A 17 -2.05 -0.94 -12.61
N LEU A 18 -1.68 -2.10 -12.14
CA LEU A 18 -0.64 -2.90 -12.78
C LEU A 18 -1.19 -4.02 -13.64
N ALA A 19 -2.50 -4.16 -13.69
CA ALA A 19 -3.18 -5.19 -14.46
C ALA A 19 -2.69 -6.59 -14.08
N VAL A 20 -2.54 -6.83 -12.78
CA VAL A 20 -2.15 -8.14 -12.29
C VAL A 20 -3.29 -8.75 -11.48
N ASP A 21 -3.23 -10.06 -11.29
CA ASP A 21 -4.28 -10.77 -10.57
C ASP A 21 -4.15 -10.46 -9.09
N ALA A 22 -5.24 -9.99 -8.48
CA ALA A 22 -5.23 -9.68 -7.05
C ALA A 22 -4.83 -10.88 -6.22
N GLY A 23 -5.16 -12.07 -6.67
CA GLY A 23 -4.80 -13.28 -5.92
C GLY A 23 -3.31 -13.55 -5.85
N GLU A 24 -2.52 -12.85 -6.68
CA GLU A 24 -1.09 -13.02 -6.66
C GLU A 24 -0.39 -12.02 -5.76
N ILE A 25 -1.13 -11.12 -5.15
CA ILE A 25 -0.55 -10.08 -4.31
C ILE A 25 -0.73 -10.45 -2.85
N GLY A 26 0.36 -10.58 -2.12
CA GLY A 26 0.32 -10.90 -0.70
C GLY A 26 1.20 -9.94 0.07
N ASP A 27 1.30 -10.13 1.38
CA ASP A 27 2.11 -9.28 2.24
C ASP A 27 3.58 -9.26 1.83
N GLY A 28 4.12 -10.38 1.41
CA GLY A 28 5.52 -10.46 1.03
C GLY A 28 5.81 -10.06 -0.39
N THR A 29 4.79 -9.67 -1.16
CA THR A 29 4.98 -9.28 -2.55
C THR A 29 5.81 -8.01 -2.62
N ARG A 30 6.86 -8.01 -3.43
CA ARG A 30 7.73 -6.86 -3.56
C ARG A 30 7.31 -6.01 -4.74
N PHE A 31 7.33 -4.69 -4.56
CA PHE A 31 6.86 -3.81 -5.61
C PHE A 31 7.72 -3.91 -6.86
N LYS A 32 9.03 -3.89 -6.70
CA LYS A 32 9.89 -3.94 -7.87
C LYS A 32 10.11 -5.33 -8.38
N ASP A 33 10.47 -6.24 -7.52
CA ASP A 33 10.88 -7.57 -7.95
C ASP A 33 9.72 -8.44 -8.38
N ASP A 34 8.60 -8.33 -7.70
CA ASP A 34 7.46 -9.21 -7.98
C ASP A 34 6.40 -8.57 -8.86
N LEU A 35 6.17 -7.27 -8.70
CA LEU A 35 5.14 -6.58 -9.47
C LEU A 35 5.71 -5.72 -10.58
N ASN A 36 7.02 -5.58 -10.63
CA ASN A 36 7.68 -4.77 -11.62
C ASN A 36 7.12 -3.34 -11.63
N ALA A 37 6.75 -2.85 -10.45
CA ALA A 37 6.24 -1.51 -10.31
C ALA A 37 7.41 -0.55 -10.17
N ASP A 38 7.35 0.58 -10.87
CA ASP A 38 8.43 1.55 -10.75
C ASP A 38 8.11 2.53 -9.62
N SER A 39 9.02 3.47 -9.40
CA SER A 39 8.85 4.40 -8.28
C SER A 39 7.64 5.30 -8.46
N LEU A 40 7.24 5.57 -9.68
CA LEU A 40 6.07 6.41 -9.91
C LEU A 40 4.81 5.67 -9.47
N HIS A 41 4.71 4.37 -9.75
CA HIS A 41 3.56 3.60 -9.28
C HIS A 41 3.49 3.59 -7.76
N LEU A 42 4.63 3.47 -7.10
CA LEU A 42 4.66 3.46 -5.66
C LEU A 42 4.25 4.82 -5.09
N VAL A 43 4.75 5.90 -5.68
CA VAL A 43 4.39 7.24 -5.24
C VAL A 43 2.88 7.46 -5.39
N GLU A 44 2.32 7.02 -6.50
CA GLU A 44 0.89 7.19 -6.74
C GLU A 44 0.07 6.40 -5.73
N LEU A 45 0.51 5.18 -5.41
CA LEU A 45 -0.17 4.37 -4.41
C LEU A 45 -0.14 5.07 -3.06
N LEU A 46 1.01 5.60 -2.67
CA LEU A 46 1.13 6.23 -1.36
C LEU A 46 0.28 7.49 -1.27
N VAL A 47 0.22 8.27 -2.35
CA VAL A 47 -0.63 9.46 -2.38
C VAL A 47 -2.10 9.06 -2.23
N GLU A 48 -2.49 8.01 -2.93
CA GLU A 48 -3.87 7.52 -2.83
C GLU A 48 -4.20 7.11 -1.40
N LEU A 49 -3.27 6.46 -0.73
CA LEU A 49 -3.51 6.03 0.64
C LEU A 49 -3.55 7.21 1.60
N GLU A 50 -2.72 8.21 1.37
CA GLU A 50 -2.75 9.43 2.18
C GLU A 50 -4.10 10.10 2.07
N ASP A 51 -4.62 10.20 0.86
CA ASP A 51 -5.91 10.84 0.64
C ASP A 51 -7.06 10.01 1.19
N SER A 52 -7.00 8.71 0.99
CA SER A 52 -8.10 7.82 1.40
C SER A 52 -8.22 7.71 2.90
N TYR A 53 -7.10 7.73 3.61
CA TYR A 53 -7.11 7.50 5.05
C TYR A 53 -6.81 8.76 5.87
N GLY A 54 -6.47 9.86 5.20
CA GLY A 54 -6.16 11.10 5.93
C GLY A 54 -4.89 11.01 6.74
N ILE A 55 -3.88 10.30 6.22
CA ILE A 55 -2.62 10.13 6.92
C ILE A 55 -1.51 10.74 6.11
N ARG A 56 -0.32 10.80 6.70
CA ARG A 56 0.84 11.32 6.02
C ARG A 56 1.93 10.28 6.01
N ILE A 57 2.54 10.05 4.85
CA ILE A 57 3.62 9.09 4.70
C ILE A 57 4.89 9.85 4.33
N PRO A 58 5.81 10.07 5.29
CA PRO A 58 7.03 10.82 4.99
C PRO A 58 7.90 10.09 3.97
N ASP A 59 8.69 10.85 3.23
CA ASP A 59 9.52 10.28 2.18
C ASP A 59 10.52 9.26 2.71
N ASP A 60 11.08 9.50 3.89
CA ASP A 60 12.04 8.55 4.44
C ASP A 60 11.38 7.23 4.84
N GLU A 61 10.13 7.28 5.27
CA GLU A 61 9.40 6.05 5.56
C GLU A 61 9.04 5.35 4.25
N ALA A 62 8.63 6.12 3.24
CA ALA A 62 8.28 5.54 1.96
C ALA A 62 9.47 4.80 1.35
N ALA A 63 10.67 5.33 1.52
CA ALA A 63 11.86 4.71 0.96
C ALA A 63 12.16 3.34 1.55
N LYS A 64 11.60 3.03 2.72
CA LYS A 64 11.83 1.74 3.36
C LYS A 64 10.77 0.71 2.98
N MET A 65 9.75 1.11 2.25
CA MET A 65 8.62 0.24 1.95
C MET A 65 8.87 -0.51 0.67
N GLU A 66 9.40 -1.71 0.80
CA GLU A 66 9.72 -2.53 -0.36
C GLU A 66 8.66 -3.59 -0.67
N THR A 67 7.79 -3.89 0.28
CA THR A 67 6.77 -4.91 0.10
C THR A 67 5.39 -4.35 0.36
N VAL A 68 4.38 -5.04 -0.14
CA VAL A 68 2.99 -4.66 0.11
C VAL A 68 2.71 -4.66 1.61
N GLY A 69 3.22 -5.66 2.32
CA GLY A 69 3.00 -5.75 3.76
C GLY A 69 3.58 -4.57 4.52
N ALA A 70 4.73 -4.04 4.06
CA ALA A 70 5.33 -2.90 4.73
C ALA A 70 4.44 -1.67 4.64
N VAL A 71 3.82 -1.44 3.47
CA VAL A 71 2.90 -0.34 3.28
C VAL A 71 1.66 -0.54 4.14
N VAL A 72 1.12 -1.75 4.12
CA VAL A 72 -0.09 -2.06 4.87
C VAL A 72 0.14 -1.86 6.37
N ASP A 73 1.28 -2.32 6.87
CA ASP A 73 1.61 -2.17 8.29
C ASP A 73 1.71 -0.70 8.69
N PHE A 74 2.36 0.10 7.85
CA PHE A 74 2.50 1.53 8.15
C PHE A 74 1.13 2.20 8.19
N VAL A 75 0.31 1.96 7.18
CA VAL A 75 -1.00 2.60 7.08
C VAL A 75 -1.87 2.16 8.25
N ALA A 76 -1.89 0.87 8.53
CA ALA A 76 -2.74 0.36 9.62
C ALA A 76 -2.34 0.94 10.97
N ALA A 77 -1.05 1.21 11.16
CA ALA A 77 -0.57 1.77 12.42
C ALA A 77 -0.91 3.25 12.56
N HIS A 78 -1.17 3.94 11.46
CA HIS A 78 -1.40 5.39 11.49
C HIS A 78 -2.83 5.81 11.21
N VAL A 79 -3.69 4.91 10.77
CA VAL A 79 -5.09 5.24 10.53
C VAL A 79 -5.80 5.37 11.86
N PRO A 80 -6.57 6.43 12.07
CA PRO A 80 -7.30 6.59 13.34
C PRO A 80 -8.32 5.49 13.49
N GLU A 81 -8.15 4.67 14.54
CA GLU A 81 -9.04 3.60 14.76
C GLU A 81 -10.41 4.00 15.00
N LYS A 82 -10.59 5.10 15.64
CA LYS A 82 -11.87 5.46 15.94
C LYS A 82 -12.58 6.09 14.85
N ALA A 83 -12.00 6.24 13.77
CA ALA A 83 -12.68 6.77 12.63
C ALA A 83 -13.86 5.92 12.30
N SER A 84 -13.92 4.80 12.87
CA SER A 84 -15.07 3.94 12.64
C SER A 84 -16.29 4.43 13.41
#